data_624a0142b484b4a5e4059370c9c4858c
#
_entry.id   624a0142b484b4a5e4059370c9c4858c
#
_cell.length_a   1.000
_cell.length_b   1.000
_cell.length_c   1.000
_cell.angle_alpha   90.00
_cell.angle_beta   90.00
_cell.angle_gamma   90.00
#
_symmetry.space_group_name_H-M   'P 1'
#
loop_
_entity.id
_entity.type
_entity.pdbx_description
1 polymer ?
#
loop_
_entity_poly.entity_id
_entity_poly.type
_entity_poly.pdbx_seq_one_letter_code
_entity_poly.pdbx_strand_id
1 'polypeptide(L)'
;MDGDPGSIRGSLIEKLSQKASLSQKVFDNTFSVFGRLKEVLHEMSSEIDDALEEEGKDEVKIEYRDRGKFEAQLQIAEDILIFSMHSNVFEFNREHIIWQNSYVRDNRDNSYCGIINIYNFLSDSFKYNRSADEGYLI
;
A
#
# COMPACT_ATOMS: atom_id res chain seq x y z
N MET A 1 -5.88 44.26 -13.07
CA MET A 1 -5.71 43.68 -12.83
C MET A 1 -5.98 42.67 -13.26
N ASP A 2 -5.56 42.37 -13.42
CA ASP A 2 -5.49 41.28 -13.07
C ASP A 2 -6.46 40.36 -13.31
N GLY A 3 -7.42 40.49 -13.95
CA GLY A 3 -8.45 39.62 -14.11
C GLY A 3 -8.75 39.20 -15.53
N ASP A 4 -7.80 39.00 -16.37
CA ASP A 4 -8.04 38.36 -17.66
C ASP A 4 -8.54 36.93 -17.44
N PRO A 5 -9.83 36.65 -17.76
CA PRO A 5 -10.39 35.29 -17.55
C PRO A 5 -9.62 34.19 -18.29
N GLY A 6 -8.97 34.51 -19.40
CA GLY A 6 -8.14 33.58 -20.13
C GLY A 6 -6.87 33.21 -19.38
N SER A 7 -6.24 34.18 -18.70
CA SER A 7 -5.03 33.96 -17.90
C SER A 7 -5.31 33.14 -16.65
N ILE A 8 -6.42 33.42 -15.96
CA ILE A 8 -6.86 32.67 -14.76
C ILE A 8 -7.19 31.23 -15.15
N ARG A 9 -7.91 31.05 -16.25
CA ARG A 9 -8.26 29.72 -16.77
C ARG A 9 -7.02 28.91 -17.15
N GLY A 10 -6.05 29.54 -17.84
CA GLY A 10 -4.81 28.89 -18.23
C GLY A 10 -3.98 28.48 -17.01
N SER A 11 -3.88 29.35 -16.00
CA SER A 11 -3.20 29.04 -14.75
C SER A 11 -3.84 27.88 -13.99
N LEU A 12 -5.17 27.83 -13.94
CA LEU A 12 -5.91 26.76 -13.30
C LEU A 12 -5.70 25.43 -14.02
N ILE A 13 -5.76 25.41 -15.34
CA ILE A 13 -5.52 24.21 -16.16
C ILE A 13 -4.10 23.69 -15.91
N GLU A 14 -3.11 24.55 -15.88
CA GLU A 14 -1.72 24.17 -15.62
C GLU A 14 -1.55 23.54 -14.25
N LYS A 15 -2.12 24.14 -13.20
CA LYS A 15 -2.07 23.61 -11.83
C LYS A 15 -2.76 22.25 -11.72
N LEU A 16 -3.91 22.08 -12.33
CA LEU A 16 -4.64 20.81 -12.34
C LEU A 16 -3.86 19.72 -13.08
N SER A 17 -3.23 20.08 -14.18
CA SER A 17 -2.39 19.17 -14.98
C SER A 17 -1.15 18.73 -14.20
N GLN A 18 -0.47 19.64 -13.51
CA GLN A 18 0.67 19.32 -12.67
C GLN A 18 0.30 18.40 -11.51
N LYS A 19 -0.82 18.68 -10.85
CA LYS A 19 -1.33 17.86 -9.75
C LYS A 19 -1.70 16.45 -10.22
N ALA A 20 -2.38 16.34 -11.36
CA ALA A 20 -2.75 15.04 -11.92
C ALA A 20 -1.52 14.22 -12.30
N SER A 21 -0.51 14.86 -12.89
CA SER A 21 0.77 14.23 -13.25
C SER A 21 1.52 13.74 -12.01
N LEU A 22 1.58 14.53 -10.95
CA LEU A 22 2.21 14.17 -9.68
C LEU A 22 1.49 13.01 -9.03
N SER A 23 0.16 13.04 -8.97
CA SER A 23 -0.65 11.95 -8.41
C SER A 23 -0.44 10.65 -9.17
N GLN A 24 -0.38 10.68 -10.49
CA GLN A 24 -0.10 9.51 -11.31
C GLN A 24 1.29 8.94 -11.04
N LYS A 25 2.28 9.80 -10.91
CA LYS A 25 3.65 9.38 -10.60
C LYS A 25 3.74 8.71 -9.23
N VAL A 26 3.10 9.27 -8.21
CA VAL A 26 3.07 8.70 -6.87
C VAL A 26 2.33 7.36 -6.88
N PHE A 27 1.21 7.27 -7.59
CA PHE A 27 0.47 6.02 -7.76
C PHE A 27 1.35 4.95 -8.42
N ASP A 28 2.01 5.29 -9.52
CA ASP A 28 2.86 4.33 -10.25
C ASP A 28 4.02 3.83 -9.39
N ASN A 29 4.64 4.73 -8.62
CA ASN A 29 5.71 4.36 -7.70
C ASN A 29 5.19 3.43 -6.59
N THR A 30 4.04 3.74 -6.01
CA THR A 30 3.43 2.90 -4.97
C THR A 30 3.05 1.54 -5.51
N PHE A 31 2.47 1.50 -6.70
CA PHE A 31 2.10 0.26 -7.38
C PHE A 31 3.32 -0.61 -7.67
N SER A 32 4.43 0.01 -8.10
CA SER A 32 5.70 -0.68 -8.32
C SER A 32 6.26 -1.27 -7.03
N VAL A 33 6.25 -0.50 -5.94
CA VAL A 33 6.68 -0.97 -4.61
C VAL A 33 5.79 -2.12 -4.14
N PHE A 34 4.47 -2.01 -4.32
CA PHE A 34 3.54 -3.07 -3.95
C PHE A 34 3.78 -4.35 -4.74
N GLY A 35 4.05 -4.24 -6.03
CA GLY A 35 4.44 -5.38 -6.87
C GLY A 35 5.71 -6.07 -6.37
N ARG A 36 6.70 -5.28 -5.99
CA ARG A 36 7.95 -5.82 -5.39
C ARG A 36 7.69 -6.50 -4.05
N LEU A 37 6.83 -5.90 -3.22
CA LEU A 37 6.42 -6.50 -1.95
C LEU A 37 5.78 -7.88 -2.17
N LYS A 38 4.88 -7.99 -3.15
CA LYS A 38 4.25 -9.26 -3.51
C LYS A 38 5.28 -10.33 -3.90
N GLU A 39 6.26 -9.96 -4.73
CA GLU A 39 7.33 -10.87 -5.13
C GLU A 39 8.11 -11.37 -3.92
N VAL A 40 8.52 -10.47 -3.03
CA VAL A 40 9.26 -10.81 -1.81
C VAL A 40 8.45 -11.73 -0.90
N LEU A 41 7.17 -11.42 -0.70
CA LEU A 41 6.28 -12.26 0.13
C LEU A 41 6.14 -13.67 -0.45
N HIS A 42 6.01 -13.78 -1.76
CA HIS A 42 5.90 -15.07 -2.44
C HIS A 42 7.20 -15.89 -2.30
N GLU A 43 8.33 -15.27 -2.58
CA GLU A 43 9.65 -15.92 -2.45
C GLU A 43 9.90 -16.39 -1.01
N MET A 44 9.68 -15.53 -0.02
CA MET A 44 9.86 -15.85 1.39
C MET A 44 8.94 -17.00 1.84
N SER A 45 7.67 -16.96 1.45
CA SER A 45 6.73 -18.02 1.84
C SER A 45 7.14 -19.37 1.27
N SER A 46 7.62 -19.39 0.05
CA SER A 46 8.11 -20.60 -0.61
C SER A 46 9.34 -21.18 0.09
N GLU A 47 10.31 -20.33 0.40
CA GLU A 47 11.55 -20.72 1.08
C GLU A 47 11.27 -21.27 2.49
N ILE A 48 10.38 -20.62 3.24
CA ILE A 48 10.03 -21.05 4.59
C ILE A 48 9.23 -22.34 4.55
N ASP A 49 8.32 -22.49 3.60
CA ASP A 49 7.54 -23.71 3.42
C ASP A 49 8.44 -24.91 3.14
N ASP A 50 9.40 -24.75 2.21
CA ASP A 50 10.40 -25.78 1.91
C ASP A 50 11.24 -26.14 3.15
N ALA A 51 11.67 -25.15 3.92
CA ALA A 51 12.43 -25.37 5.14
C ALA A 51 11.62 -26.11 6.21
N LEU A 52 10.35 -25.82 6.32
CA LEU A 52 9.45 -26.51 7.26
C LEU A 52 9.24 -27.99 6.86
N GLU A 53 9.11 -28.26 5.58
CA GLU A 53 9.01 -29.64 5.06
C GLU A 53 10.28 -30.43 5.36
N GLU A 54 11.46 -29.84 5.12
CA GLU A 54 12.76 -30.46 5.39
C GLU A 54 12.94 -30.82 6.88
N GLU A 55 12.39 -30.00 7.78
CA GLU A 55 12.44 -30.24 9.22
C GLU A 55 11.31 -31.15 9.74
N GLY A 56 10.42 -31.60 8.86
CA GLY A 56 9.27 -32.43 9.25
C GLY A 56 8.19 -31.65 10.00
N LYS A 57 8.10 -30.34 9.80
CA LYS A 57 7.13 -29.46 10.43
C LYS A 57 6.07 -28.97 9.45
N ASP A 58 5.67 -29.82 8.55
CA ASP A 58 4.72 -29.54 7.49
C ASP A 58 3.28 -29.28 7.98
N GLU A 59 3.00 -29.50 9.26
CA GLU A 59 1.74 -29.08 9.87
C GLU A 59 1.65 -27.56 10.08
N VAL A 60 2.78 -26.84 10.07
CA VAL A 60 2.78 -25.37 10.13
C VAL A 60 2.55 -24.83 8.72
N LYS A 61 1.37 -24.24 8.52
CA LYS A 61 0.98 -23.76 7.20
C LYS A 61 1.51 -22.36 6.95
N ILE A 62 2.20 -22.17 5.80
CA ILE A 62 2.53 -20.86 5.28
C ILE A 62 2.17 -20.83 3.80
N GLU A 63 1.40 -19.84 3.39
CA GLU A 63 0.91 -19.77 2.01
C GLU A 63 0.73 -18.32 1.58
N TYR A 64 1.27 -17.99 0.41
CA TYR A 64 1.03 -16.73 -0.26
C TYR A 64 -0.07 -16.90 -1.29
N ARG A 65 -0.97 -15.90 -1.37
CA ARG A 65 -1.99 -15.79 -2.41
C ARG A 65 -2.05 -14.39 -2.97
N ASP A 66 -2.01 -14.27 -4.28
CA ASP A 66 -2.32 -13.02 -4.96
C ASP A 66 -3.84 -12.84 -4.99
N ARG A 67 -4.32 -11.68 -4.55
CA ARG A 67 -5.75 -11.38 -4.48
C ARG A 67 -6.14 -10.25 -5.42
N GLY A 68 -5.36 -10.00 -6.46
CA GLY A 68 -5.63 -8.98 -7.45
C GLY A 68 -4.62 -7.84 -7.44
N LYS A 69 -4.94 -6.77 -8.16
CA LYS A 69 -4.02 -5.64 -8.37
C LYS A 69 -3.54 -4.98 -7.07
N PHE A 70 -4.44 -4.82 -6.11
CA PHE A 70 -4.22 -4.00 -4.93
C PHE A 70 -4.25 -4.79 -3.63
N GLU A 71 -4.22 -6.11 -3.71
CA GLU A 71 -4.34 -6.94 -2.52
C GLU A 71 -3.50 -8.20 -2.64
N ALA A 72 -2.90 -8.60 -1.52
CA ALA A 72 -2.19 -9.87 -1.38
C ALA A 72 -2.45 -10.45 -0.01
N GLN A 73 -2.37 -11.76 0.11
CA GLN A 73 -2.61 -12.49 1.35
C GLN A 73 -1.40 -13.35 1.68
N LEU A 74 -1.01 -13.35 2.94
CA LEU A 74 -0.01 -14.27 3.48
C LEU A 74 -0.60 -14.97 4.70
N GLN A 75 -0.77 -16.28 4.62
CA GLN A 75 -1.13 -17.08 5.78
C GLN A 75 0.12 -17.59 6.48
N ILE A 76 0.19 -17.38 7.80
CA ILE A 76 1.26 -17.88 8.66
C ILE A 76 0.58 -18.60 9.82
N ALA A 77 0.62 -19.93 9.80
CA ALA A 77 -0.10 -20.78 10.76
C ALA A 77 -1.59 -20.38 10.84
N GLU A 78 -2.04 -19.86 11.98
CA GLU A 78 -3.43 -19.45 12.21
C GLU A 78 -3.71 -18.00 11.85
N ASP A 79 -2.68 -17.23 11.52
CA ASP A 79 -2.83 -15.83 11.16
C ASP A 79 -2.88 -15.62 9.64
N ILE A 80 -3.73 -14.70 9.23
CA ILE A 80 -3.80 -14.25 7.84
C ILE A 80 -3.49 -12.77 7.79
N LEU A 81 -2.40 -12.43 7.08
CA LEU A 81 -2.03 -11.06 6.81
C LEU A 81 -2.60 -10.64 5.45
N ILE A 82 -3.36 -9.57 5.44
CA ILE A 82 -3.87 -8.96 4.21
C ILE A 82 -3.08 -7.68 3.95
N PHE A 83 -2.39 -7.65 2.81
CA PHE A 83 -1.67 -6.49 2.32
C PHE A 83 -2.57 -5.80 1.30
N SER A 84 -2.91 -4.56 1.53
CA SER A 84 -3.83 -3.81 0.69
C SER A 84 -3.23 -2.47 0.30
N MET A 85 -3.11 -2.21 -1.00
CA MET A 85 -2.69 -0.93 -1.51
C MET A 85 -3.90 -0.06 -1.76
N HIS A 86 -3.90 1.15 -1.20
CA HIS A 86 -4.96 2.10 -1.47
C HIS A 86 -4.79 2.67 -2.90
N SER A 87 -5.88 2.77 -3.63
CA SER A 87 -5.84 3.27 -5.00
C SER A 87 -5.70 4.80 -5.12
N ASN A 88 -5.94 5.52 -4.03
CA ASN A 88 -5.80 6.97 -3.99
C ASN A 88 -4.40 7.38 -3.54
N VAL A 89 -4.00 8.57 -3.98
CA VAL A 89 -2.80 9.27 -3.51
C VAL A 89 -3.23 10.29 -2.47
N PHE A 90 -2.44 10.41 -1.41
CA PHE A 90 -2.72 11.27 -0.28
C PHE A 90 -1.64 12.33 -0.13
N GLU A 91 -1.99 13.49 0.39
CA GLU A 91 -1.05 14.51 0.80
C GLU A 91 -1.05 14.57 2.33
N PHE A 92 0.13 14.61 2.95
CA PHE A 92 0.24 14.77 4.38
C PHE A 92 -0.35 16.12 4.80
N ASN A 93 -1.15 16.10 5.90
CA ASN A 93 -1.66 17.33 6.51
C ASN A 93 -0.50 18.25 6.86
N ARG A 94 -0.66 19.54 6.64
CA ARG A 94 0.36 20.57 6.91
C ARG A 94 0.87 20.58 8.35
N GLU A 95 0.06 20.09 9.28
CA GLU A 95 0.43 19.96 10.69
C GLU A 95 1.26 18.71 10.98
N HIS A 96 1.38 17.80 10.02
CA HIS A 96 2.14 16.56 10.20
C HIS A 96 3.63 16.85 10.30
N ILE A 97 4.28 16.13 11.22
CA ILE A 97 5.72 16.33 11.50
C ILE A 97 6.62 16.11 10.27
N ILE A 98 6.13 15.39 9.26
CA ILE A 98 6.90 15.15 8.03
C ILE A 98 7.31 16.45 7.32
N TRP A 99 6.55 17.54 7.50
CA TRP A 99 6.86 18.85 6.93
C TRP A 99 8.14 19.47 7.51
N GLN A 100 8.59 19.00 8.67
CA GLN A 100 9.83 19.42 9.31
C GLN A 100 11.04 18.61 8.81
N ASN A 101 10.78 17.48 8.15
CA ASN A 101 11.82 16.64 7.58
C ASN A 101 12.36 17.24 6.29
N SER A 102 13.68 17.17 6.09
CA SER A 102 14.35 17.69 4.88
C SER A 102 13.78 17.07 3.59
N TYR A 103 13.33 15.82 3.65
CA TYR A 103 12.73 15.12 2.51
C TYR A 103 11.54 15.88 1.91
N VAL A 104 10.66 16.42 2.75
CA VAL A 104 9.51 17.22 2.31
C VAL A 104 9.87 18.70 2.21
N ARG A 105 10.66 19.21 3.15
CA ARG A 105 11.05 20.63 3.17
C ARG A 105 11.83 21.03 1.92
N ASP A 106 12.71 20.17 1.43
CA ASP A 106 13.53 20.44 0.25
C ASP A 106 12.77 20.23 -1.06
N ASN A 107 11.73 19.41 -1.04
CA ASN A 107 10.83 19.18 -2.17
C ASN A 107 9.40 18.92 -1.67
N ARG A 108 8.54 19.91 -1.86
CA ARG A 108 7.14 19.85 -1.39
C ARG A 108 6.32 18.73 -2.06
N ASP A 109 6.71 18.30 -3.25
CA ASP A 109 6.03 17.18 -3.94
C ASP A 109 6.17 15.88 -3.15
N ASN A 110 7.18 15.77 -2.31
CA ASN A 110 7.37 14.62 -1.43
C ASN A 110 6.36 14.55 -0.26
N SER A 111 5.48 15.53 -0.13
CA SER A 111 4.34 15.46 0.80
C SER A 111 3.23 14.54 0.32
N TYR A 112 3.24 14.13 -0.92
CA TYR A 112 2.29 13.17 -1.49
C TYR A 112 2.78 11.75 -1.29
N CYS A 113 1.87 10.85 -1.00
CA CYS A 113 2.21 9.44 -0.75
C CYS A 113 1.08 8.50 -1.17
N GLY A 114 1.45 7.25 -1.45
CA GLY A 114 0.52 6.14 -1.46
C GLY A 114 0.47 5.48 -0.08
N ILE A 115 -0.49 4.60 0.11
CA ILE A 115 -0.67 3.88 1.36
C ILE A 115 -0.81 2.39 1.08
N ILE A 116 -0.02 1.60 1.80
CA ILE A 116 -0.15 0.15 1.85
C ILE A 116 -0.49 -0.21 3.30
N ASN A 117 -1.64 -0.83 3.49
CA ASN A 117 -2.10 -1.28 4.79
C ASN A 117 -1.84 -2.77 4.96
N ILE A 118 -1.54 -3.16 6.17
CA ILE A 118 -1.36 -4.56 6.55
C ILE A 118 -2.33 -4.85 7.70
N TYR A 119 -3.23 -5.83 7.47
CA TYR A 119 -4.20 -6.25 8.47
C TYR A 119 -3.91 -7.70 8.88
N ASN A 120 -4.01 -7.99 10.16
CA ASN A 120 -3.93 -9.35 10.69
C ASN A 120 -5.32 -9.84 11.08
N PHE A 121 -5.73 -10.96 10.48
CA PHE A 121 -6.95 -11.67 10.83
C PHE A 121 -6.60 -13.07 11.32
N LEU A 122 -7.46 -13.66 12.14
CA LEU A 122 -7.39 -15.08 12.43
C LEU A 122 -7.94 -15.85 11.22
N SER A 123 -7.31 -16.97 10.84
CA SER A 123 -7.77 -17.79 9.72
C SER A 123 -9.20 -18.30 9.90
N ASP A 124 -9.60 -18.54 11.14
CA ASP A 124 -10.96 -18.98 11.48
C ASP A 124 -12.03 -17.94 11.11
N SER A 125 -11.68 -16.64 11.11
CA SER A 125 -12.60 -15.56 10.68
C SER A 125 -13.03 -15.74 9.23
N PHE A 126 -12.14 -16.24 8.37
CA PHE A 126 -12.43 -16.51 6.97
C PHE A 126 -13.07 -17.88 6.77
N LYS A 127 -12.54 -18.92 7.46
CA LYS A 127 -13.02 -20.30 7.35
C LYS A 127 -14.49 -20.45 7.78
N TYR A 128 -14.90 -19.76 8.84
CA TYR A 128 -16.25 -19.81 9.39
C TYR A 128 -17.09 -18.60 9.01
N ASN A 129 -16.62 -17.77 8.09
CA ASN A 129 -17.32 -16.58 7.60
C ASN A 129 -17.81 -15.67 8.72
N ARG A 130 -16.92 -15.37 9.68
CA ARG A 130 -17.21 -14.50 10.82
C ARG A 130 -17.12 -13.03 10.39
N SER A 131 -18.17 -12.52 9.78
CA SER A 131 -18.18 -11.16 9.24
C SER A 131 -18.10 -10.06 10.31
N ALA A 132 -18.35 -10.41 11.57
CA ALA A 132 -18.24 -9.49 12.70
C ALA A 132 -16.81 -9.35 13.23
N ASP A 133 -15.90 -10.25 12.84
CA ASP A 133 -14.51 -10.18 13.26
C ASP A 133 -13.78 -9.06 12.49
N GLU A 134 -13.00 -8.28 13.20
CA GLU A 134 -12.22 -7.21 12.62
C GLU A 134 -10.75 -7.61 12.53
N GLY A 135 -10.11 -7.21 11.44
CA GLY A 135 -8.67 -7.34 11.30
C GLY A 135 -7.95 -6.26 12.09
N TYR A 136 -6.80 -6.61 12.65
CA TYR A 136 -5.94 -5.65 13.33
C TYR A 136 -5.00 -5.00 12.31
N LEU A 137 -5.03 -3.66 12.24
CA LEU A 137 -4.09 -2.89 11.42
C LEU A 137 -2.71 -2.92 12.08
N ILE A 138 -1.73 -3.34 11.32
CA ILE A 138 -0.33 -3.40 11.77
C ILE A 138 0.40 -2.10 11.48
#